data_875ea66ab25dbd1a0feb14082bd98065
#
_entry.id   875ea66ab25dbd1a0feb14082bd98065
#
_cell.length_a   1.000
_cell.length_b   1.000
_cell.length_c   1.000
_cell.angle_alpha   90.00
_cell.angle_beta   90.00
_cell.angle_gamma   90.00
#
_symmetry.space_group_name_H-M   'P 1'
#
loop_
_entity.id
_entity.type
_entity.pdbx_description
1 polymer ?
#
loop_
_entity_poly.entity_id
_entity_poly.type
_entity_poly.pdbx_seq_one_letter_code
_entity_poly.pdbx_strand_id
1 'polypeptide(L)'
;MPLYFAYGSNMDVNAMGRRCPRSMALGLARLERHRLALMREGWLTAVRAPSSAVHGVLWDLALSDIAALDRYEGVSQGFYVKLTQAVIAERGPKQAIVYFGVNAGPGAALPAYLAEVLAAARSWPLPEEGVEALERLARR
;
A
#
# COMPACT_ATOMS: atom_id res chain seq x y z
N MET A 1 -13.06 -1.81 -14.74
CA MET A 1 -12.04 -2.62 -14.04
C MET A 1 -11.76 -2.01 -12.69
N PRO A 2 -11.71 -2.78 -11.60
CA PRO A 2 -11.36 -2.22 -10.30
C PRO A 2 -9.91 -1.77 -10.26
N LEU A 3 -9.68 -0.69 -9.52
CA LEU A 3 -8.35 -0.17 -9.28
C LEU A 3 -7.94 -0.52 -7.85
N TYR A 4 -6.64 -0.72 -7.63
CA TYR A 4 -6.07 -1.05 -6.34
C TYR A 4 -4.89 -0.12 -6.07
N PHE A 5 -4.88 0.49 -4.88
CA PHE A 5 -3.80 1.36 -4.45
C PHE A 5 -2.89 0.60 -3.47
N ALA A 6 -1.65 0.35 -3.89
CA ALA A 6 -0.67 -0.36 -3.09
C ALA A 6 0.33 0.64 -2.50
N TYR A 7 0.50 0.59 -1.17
CA TYR A 7 1.46 1.46 -0.48
C TYR A 7 2.52 0.68 0.31
N GLY A 8 2.48 -0.64 0.23
CA GLY A 8 3.43 -1.53 0.90
C GLY A 8 4.14 -2.45 -0.08
N SER A 9 4.29 -3.72 0.29
CA SER A 9 5.06 -4.70 -0.52
C SER A 9 4.49 -4.90 -1.92
N ASN A 10 3.20 -4.64 -2.14
CA ASN A 10 2.58 -4.78 -3.45
C ASN A 10 2.88 -3.63 -4.42
N MET A 11 3.70 -2.66 -4.01
CA MET A 11 4.31 -1.74 -4.96
C MET A 11 5.33 -2.45 -5.86
N ASP A 12 5.91 -3.55 -5.39
CA ASP A 12 6.89 -4.33 -6.14
C ASP A 12 6.22 -5.07 -7.30
N VAL A 13 6.65 -4.75 -8.51
CA VAL A 13 6.12 -5.33 -9.75
C VAL A 13 6.29 -6.86 -9.76
N ASN A 14 7.44 -7.35 -9.31
CA ASN A 14 7.69 -8.79 -9.28
C ASN A 14 6.80 -9.51 -8.27
N ALA A 15 6.64 -8.94 -7.08
CA ALA A 15 5.78 -9.51 -6.05
C ALA A 15 4.33 -9.56 -6.51
N MET A 16 3.83 -8.45 -7.07
CA MET A 16 2.46 -8.41 -7.60
C MET A 16 2.30 -9.36 -8.78
N GLY A 17 3.31 -9.50 -9.63
CA GLY A 17 3.27 -10.44 -10.75
C GLY A 17 3.07 -11.88 -10.30
N ARG A 18 3.58 -12.24 -9.13
CA ARG A 18 3.38 -13.57 -8.55
C ARG A 18 2.01 -13.73 -7.89
N ARG A 19 1.54 -12.69 -7.21
CA ARG A 19 0.25 -12.73 -6.48
C ARG A 19 -0.95 -12.50 -7.38
N CYS A 20 -0.81 -11.58 -8.32
CA CYS A 20 -1.89 -11.09 -9.16
C CYS A 20 -1.41 -11.01 -10.61
N PRO A 21 -1.19 -12.17 -11.28
CA PRO A 21 -0.51 -12.21 -12.56
C PRO A 21 -1.25 -11.54 -13.72
N ARG A 22 -2.54 -11.29 -13.57
CA ARG A 22 -3.35 -10.66 -14.63
C ARG A 22 -3.59 -9.17 -14.42
N SER A 23 -3.01 -8.61 -13.35
CA SER A 23 -3.15 -7.20 -13.02
C SER A 23 -1.99 -6.40 -13.59
N MET A 24 -2.19 -5.10 -13.81
CA MET A 24 -1.19 -4.24 -14.44
C MET A 24 -0.98 -2.97 -13.64
N ALA A 25 0.28 -2.58 -13.48
CA ALA A 25 0.63 -1.31 -12.85
C ALA A 25 0.26 -0.15 -13.78
N LEU A 26 -0.36 0.87 -13.23
CA LEU A 26 -0.77 2.07 -13.96
C LEU A 26 0.11 3.28 -13.68
N GLY A 27 0.80 3.31 -12.55
CA GLY A 27 1.65 4.43 -12.20
C GLY A 27 1.47 4.87 -10.75
N LEU A 28 1.98 6.06 -10.44
CA LEU A 28 1.96 6.59 -9.08
C LEU A 28 0.61 7.19 -8.73
N ALA A 29 0.28 7.14 -7.44
CA ALA A 29 -0.89 7.78 -6.87
C ALA A 29 -0.61 8.13 -5.42
N ARG A 30 -1.49 8.94 -4.81
CA ARG A 30 -1.39 9.25 -3.39
C ARG A 30 -2.76 9.19 -2.73
N LEU A 31 -2.76 8.77 -1.49
CA LEU A 31 -3.94 8.77 -0.62
C LEU A 31 -3.80 9.96 0.32
N GLU A 32 -4.59 11.00 0.07
CA GLU A 32 -4.53 12.24 0.85
C GLU A 32 -5.15 12.07 2.23
N ARG A 33 -4.74 12.91 3.17
CA ARG A 33 -5.23 12.95 4.55
C ARG A 33 -4.96 11.66 5.32
N HIS A 34 -3.86 11.00 4.98
CA HIS A 34 -3.40 9.78 5.65
C HIS A 34 -1.89 9.80 5.79
N ARG A 35 -1.39 9.07 6.79
CA ARG A 35 0.03 8.81 6.98
C ARG A 35 0.26 7.34 7.21
N LEU A 36 1.47 6.89 6.97
CA LEU A 36 1.85 5.50 7.25
C LEU A 36 2.01 5.29 8.75
N ALA A 37 1.66 4.09 9.20
CA ALA A 37 1.88 3.63 10.56
C ALA A 37 2.20 2.14 10.53
N LEU A 38 2.74 1.61 11.64
CA LEU A 38 2.96 0.18 11.79
C LEU A 38 1.88 -0.42 12.67
N MET A 39 1.32 -1.51 12.22
CA MET A 39 0.42 -2.33 13.02
C MET A 39 1.19 -3.03 14.13
N ARG A 40 0.49 -3.60 15.10
CA ARG A 40 1.12 -4.40 16.17
C ARG A 40 1.98 -5.52 15.58
N GLU A 41 1.58 -6.08 14.45
CA GLU A 41 2.32 -7.15 13.75
C GLU A 41 3.58 -6.64 13.04
N GLY A 42 3.75 -5.33 12.92
CA GLY A 42 4.87 -4.73 12.22
C GLY A 42 4.62 -4.49 10.73
N TRP A 43 3.42 -4.75 10.26
CA TRP A 43 3.03 -4.48 8.87
C TRP A 43 2.54 -3.05 8.72
N LEU A 44 2.64 -2.52 7.51
CA LEU A 44 2.19 -1.18 7.21
C LEU A 44 0.68 -1.05 7.16
N THR A 45 0.19 0.08 7.66
CA THR A 45 -1.17 0.56 7.43
C THR A 45 -1.13 2.06 7.19
N ALA A 46 -2.25 2.61 6.77
CA ALA A 46 -2.45 4.05 6.65
C ALA A 46 -3.50 4.49 7.66
N VAL A 47 -3.25 5.61 8.33
CA VAL A 47 -4.17 6.17 9.31
C VAL A 47 -4.48 7.62 8.96
N ARG A 48 -5.64 8.12 9.41
CA ARG A 48 -6.04 9.51 9.15
C ARG A 48 -5.02 10.50 9.69
N ALA A 49 -4.62 11.44 8.84
CA ALA A 49 -3.69 12.51 9.19
C ALA A 49 -3.95 13.68 8.25
N PRO A 50 -4.66 14.74 8.70
CA PRO A 50 -5.19 15.79 7.80
C PRO A 50 -4.17 16.48 6.90
N SER A 51 -2.91 16.55 7.33
CA SER A 51 -1.87 17.29 6.60
C SER A 51 -0.89 16.40 5.86
N SER A 52 -1.17 15.10 5.77
CA SER A 52 -0.23 14.12 5.19
C SER A 52 -0.85 13.42 3.99
N ALA A 53 0.00 12.77 3.21
CA ALA A 53 -0.42 11.89 2.13
C ALA A 53 0.46 10.64 2.10
N VAL A 54 -0.15 9.51 1.76
CA VAL A 54 0.56 8.25 1.56
C VAL A 54 0.76 8.08 0.06
N HIS A 55 2.00 7.88 -0.36
CA HIS A 55 2.35 7.67 -1.75
C HIS A 55 2.44 6.19 -2.07
N GLY A 56 2.01 5.82 -3.26
CA GLY A 56 2.02 4.42 -3.67
C GLY A 56 1.81 4.24 -5.16
N VAL A 57 1.44 3.03 -5.53
CA VAL A 57 1.27 2.60 -6.91
C VAL A 57 -0.16 2.16 -7.16
N LEU A 58 -0.72 2.64 -8.26
CA LEU A 58 -2.07 2.27 -8.68
C LEU A 58 -1.99 1.11 -9.66
N TRP A 59 -2.84 0.11 -9.43
CA TRP A 59 -2.95 -1.08 -10.25
C TRP A 59 -4.32 -1.20 -10.89
N ASP A 60 -4.36 -1.63 -12.14
CA ASP A 60 -5.57 -2.14 -12.77
C ASP A 60 -5.70 -3.60 -12.31
N LEU A 61 -6.62 -3.84 -11.38
CA LEU A 61 -6.74 -5.14 -10.72
C LEU A 61 -7.72 -6.04 -11.48
N ALA A 62 -7.23 -7.16 -11.97
CA ALA A 62 -8.09 -8.13 -12.63
C ALA A 62 -9.06 -8.75 -11.62
N LEU A 63 -10.32 -8.93 -12.02
CA LEU A 63 -11.32 -9.53 -11.14
C LEU A 63 -10.88 -10.91 -10.64
N SER A 64 -10.22 -11.69 -11.51
CA SER A 64 -9.73 -13.03 -11.13
C SER A 64 -8.61 -12.99 -10.08
N ASP A 65 -7.99 -11.84 -9.85
CA ASP A 65 -6.89 -11.71 -8.89
C ASP A 65 -7.35 -11.22 -7.51
N ILE A 66 -8.60 -10.76 -7.38
CA ILE A 66 -9.08 -10.15 -6.12
C ILE A 66 -9.01 -11.15 -4.96
N ALA A 67 -9.42 -12.40 -5.19
CA ALA A 67 -9.41 -13.40 -4.12
C ALA A 67 -7.99 -13.68 -3.61
N ALA A 68 -7.00 -13.74 -4.51
CA ALA A 68 -5.60 -13.94 -4.13
C ALA A 68 -5.08 -12.75 -3.32
N LEU A 69 -5.45 -11.53 -3.72
CA LEU A 69 -5.05 -10.33 -3.00
C LEU A 69 -5.67 -10.27 -1.61
N ASP A 70 -6.97 -10.59 -1.50
CA ASP A 70 -7.65 -10.65 -0.20
C ASP A 70 -6.99 -11.67 0.72
N ARG A 71 -6.56 -12.82 0.20
CA ARG A 71 -5.84 -13.83 0.99
C ARG A 71 -4.50 -13.32 1.45
N TYR A 72 -3.75 -12.67 0.57
CA TYR A 72 -2.44 -12.10 0.93
C TYR A 72 -2.58 -11.09 2.06
N GLU A 73 -3.62 -10.24 2.00
CA GLU A 73 -3.85 -9.22 3.03
C GLU A 73 -4.50 -9.79 4.30
N GLY A 74 -4.90 -11.05 4.29
CA GLY A 74 -5.49 -11.69 5.46
C GLY A 74 -6.83 -11.10 5.86
N VAL A 75 -7.66 -10.75 4.88
CA VAL A 75 -8.97 -10.15 5.13
C VAL A 75 -9.86 -11.10 5.94
N SER A 76 -9.92 -12.37 5.57
CA SER A 76 -10.73 -13.35 6.29
C SER A 76 -10.21 -13.67 7.70
N GLN A 77 -8.93 -13.38 7.95
CA GLN A 77 -8.28 -13.57 9.26
C GLN A 77 -8.40 -12.33 10.14
N GLY A 78 -8.99 -11.25 9.61
CA GLY A 78 -9.19 -10.03 10.38
C GLY A 78 -7.97 -9.12 10.51
N PHE A 79 -6.96 -9.26 9.65
CA PHE A 79 -5.78 -8.39 9.69
C PHE A 79 -6.01 -7.07 8.96
N TYR A 80 -6.70 -7.11 7.84
CA TYR A 80 -6.99 -5.91 7.03
C TYR A 80 -8.45 -5.86 6.65
N VAL A 81 -8.96 -4.64 6.49
CA VAL A 81 -10.28 -4.40 5.90
C VAL A 81 -10.09 -3.76 4.54
N LYS A 82 -10.95 -4.11 3.61
CA LYS A 82 -10.92 -3.63 2.24
C LYS A 82 -11.98 -2.55 2.06
N LEU A 83 -11.54 -1.35 1.69
CA LEU A 83 -12.43 -0.22 1.47
C LEU A 83 -12.16 0.40 0.10
N THR A 84 -13.17 1.07 -0.45
CA THR A 84 -13.00 1.90 -1.64
C THR A 84 -12.74 3.33 -1.20
N GLN A 85 -11.67 3.93 -1.72
CA GLN A 85 -11.24 5.29 -1.36
C GLN A 85 -10.86 6.05 -2.61
N ALA A 86 -11.04 7.37 -2.57
CA ALA A 86 -10.50 8.23 -3.60
C ALA A 86 -8.98 8.35 -3.41
N VAL A 87 -8.22 8.14 -4.47
CA VAL A 87 -6.79 8.41 -4.53
C VAL A 87 -6.54 9.39 -5.67
N ILE A 88 -5.44 10.13 -5.59
CA ILE A 88 -5.10 11.11 -6.61
C ILE A 88 -4.01 10.50 -7.49
N ALA A 89 -4.40 10.17 -8.71
CA ALA A 89 -3.47 9.66 -9.72
C ALA A 89 -3.00 10.81 -10.61
N GLU A 90 -2.11 10.53 -11.56
CA GLU A 90 -1.58 11.54 -12.47
C GLU A 90 -2.68 12.30 -13.19
N ARG A 91 -3.75 11.62 -13.59
CA ARG A 91 -4.87 12.22 -14.33
C ARG A 91 -6.03 12.63 -13.45
N GLY A 92 -5.82 12.71 -12.15
CA GLY A 92 -6.84 13.18 -11.21
C GLY A 92 -7.39 12.10 -10.29
N PRO A 93 -8.50 12.37 -9.60
CA PRO A 93 -9.03 11.42 -8.62
C PRO A 93 -9.53 10.13 -9.27
N LYS A 94 -9.27 9.02 -8.57
CA LYS A 94 -9.75 7.69 -8.96
C LYS A 94 -10.25 6.96 -7.73
N GLN A 95 -11.33 6.20 -7.88
CA GLN A 95 -11.79 5.32 -6.81
C GLN A 95 -10.99 4.01 -6.87
N ALA A 96 -10.40 3.64 -5.75
CA ALA A 96 -9.53 2.46 -5.70
C ALA A 96 -9.78 1.66 -4.42
N ILE A 97 -9.54 0.36 -4.51
CA ILE A 97 -9.53 -0.52 -3.35
C ILE A 97 -8.27 -0.19 -2.55
N VAL A 98 -8.43 -0.01 -1.24
CA VAL A 98 -7.32 0.20 -0.30
C VAL A 98 -7.52 -0.73 0.88
N TYR A 99 -6.45 -1.41 1.28
CA TYR A 99 -6.49 -2.29 2.46
C TYR A 99 -5.95 -1.53 3.65
N PHE A 100 -6.77 -1.42 4.70
CA PHE A 100 -6.40 -0.75 5.95
C PHE A 100 -6.25 -1.79 7.05
N GLY A 101 -5.16 -1.73 7.79
CA GLY A 101 -4.96 -2.61 8.94
C GLY A 101 -6.01 -2.34 10.01
N VAL A 102 -6.39 -3.39 10.74
CA VAL A 102 -7.42 -3.28 11.79
C VAL A 102 -6.91 -2.61 13.06
N ASN A 103 -5.60 -2.40 13.17
CA ASN A 103 -4.98 -1.66 14.28
C ASN A 103 -3.85 -0.79 13.75
N ALA A 104 -3.44 0.19 14.55
CA ALA A 104 -2.35 1.11 14.23
C ALA A 104 -1.17 0.98 15.21
N GLY A 105 -1.05 -0.18 15.83
CA GLY A 105 0.06 -0.44 16.73
C GLY A 105 -0.22 -0.04 18.18
N PRO A 106 0.84 0.28 18.93
CA PRO A 106 2.22 0.42 18.46
C PRO A 106 2.80 -0.90 17.97
N GLY A 107 3.68 -0.82 16.99
CA GLY A 107 4.35 -1.98 16.42
C GLY A 107 5.81 -1.69 16.16
N ALA A 108 6.62 -2.74 16.18
CA ALA A 108 8.04 -2.64 15.89
C ALA A 108 8.30 -2.92 14.41
N ALA A 109 9.29 -2.23 13.85
CA ALA A 109 9.69 -2.44 12.48
C ALA A 109 10.18 -3.88 12.26
N LEU A 110 9.76 -4.48 11.13
CA LEU A 110 10.30 -5.75 10.66
C LEU A 110 11.32 -5.43 9.57
N PRO A 111 12.63 -5.53 9.84
CA PRO A 111 13.64 -5.01 8.92
C PRO A 111 13.57 -5.58 7.51
N ALA A 112 13.41 -6.89 7.37
CA ALA A 112 13.34 -7.52 6.04
C ALA A 112 12.12 -7.04 5.25
N TYR A 113 10.97 -6.96 5.90
CA TYR A 113 9.73 -6.48 5.28
C TYR A 113 9.87 -5.03 4.82
N LEU A 114 10.34 -4.15 5.69
CA LEU A 114 10.49 -2.73 5.35
C LEU A 114 11.59 -2.50 4.30
N ALA A 115 12.64 -3.32 4.30
CA ALA A 115 13.66 -3.25 3.25
C ALA A 115 13.06 -3.55 1.87
N GLU A 116 12.18 -4.53 1.79
CA GLU A 116 11.48 -4.85 0.54
C GLU A 116 10.56 -3.70 0.10
N VAL A 117 9.83 -3.12 1.04
CA VAL A 117 8.94 -1.98 0.74
C VAL A 117 9.75 -0.77 0.26
N LEU A 118 10.87 -0.47 0.94
CA LEU A 118 11.76 0.63 0.54
C LEU A 118 12.36 0.40 -0.86
N ALA A 119 12.78 -0.83 -1.15
CA ALA A 119 13.30 -1.16 -2.47
C ALA A 119 12.23 -0.95 -3.55
N ALA A 120 11.01 -1.38 -3.29
CA ALA A 120 9.90 -1.17 -4.21
C ALA A 120 9.61 0.33 -4.41
N ALA A 121 9.58 1.10 -3.33
CA ALA A 121 9.35 2.55 -3.38
C ALA A 121 10.42 3.26 -4.22
N ARG A 122 11.67 2.81 -4.11
CA ARG A 122 12.78 3.39 -4.87
C ARG A 122 12.80 2.94 -6.33
N SER A 123 12.24 1.77 -6.62
CA SER A 123 12.12 1.28 -8.00
C SER A 123 11.07 2.07 -8.79
N TRP A 124 10.10 2.64 -8.10
CA TRP A 124 9.17 3.61 -8.63
C TRP A 124 9.70 5.00 -8.29
N PRO A 125 9.54 6.02 -9.13
CA PRO A 125 9.99 7.37 -8.77
C PRO A 125 9.00 8.02 -7.79
N LEU A 126 8.82 7.40 -6.62
CA LEU A 126 7.99 7.96 -5.56
C LEU A 126 8.55 9.31 -5.10
N PRO A 127 7.70 10.27 -4.74
CA PRO A 127 8.16 11.51 -4.16
C PRO A 127 9.04 11.25 -2.93
N GLU A 128 10.05 12.10 -2.74
CA GLU A 128 11.02 11.95 -1.65
C GLU A 128 10.35 11.85 -0.29
N GLU A 129 9.30 12.63 -0.05
CA GLU A 129 8.54 12.58 1.19
C GLU A 129 7.94 11.20 1.48
N GLY A 130 7.55 10.46 0.45
CA GLY A 130 7.05 9.10 0.58
C GLY A 130 8.14 8.14 1.00
N VAL A 131 9.32 8.25 0.40
CA VAL A 131 10.47 7.43 0.77
C VAL A 131 10.93 7.76 2.20
N GLU A 132 11.00 9.04 2.55
CA GLU A 132 11.39 9.47 3.89
C GLU A 132 10.44 8.95 4.98
N ALA A 133 9.13 8.92 4.69
CA ALA A 133 8.16 8.38 5.64
C ALA A 133 8.45 6.91 5.95
N LEU A 134 8.79 6.12 4.93
CA LEU A 134 9.17 4.71 5.10
C LEU A 134 10.47 4.58 5.87
N GLU A 135 11.46 5.42 5.56
CA GLU A 135 12.75 5.41 6.26
C GLU A 135 12.60 5.71 7.75
N ARG A 136 11.73 6.66 8.09
CA ARG A 136 11.46 6.97 9.49
C ARG A 136 10.85 5.78 10.25
N LEU A 137 9.93 5.06 9.61
CA LEU A 137 9.34 3.87 10.23
C LEU A 137 10.37 2.76 10.39
N ALA A 138 11.28 2.61 9.43
CA ALA A 138 12.31 1.57 9.48
C ALA A 138 13.31 1.79 10.61
N ARG A 139 13.43 3.02 11.13
CA ARG A 139 14.34 3.32 12.23
C ARG A 139 13.73 3.08 13.63
N ARG A 140 12.50 2.63 13.70
CA ARG A 140 11.84 2.38 14.98
C ARG A 140 12.18 1.02 15.57
#